data_af563ef62aa2aef2d44b368d2c4a0fdf
#
_entry.id   af563ef62aa2aef2d44b368d2c4a0fdf
#
_cell.length_a   1.000
_cell.length_b   1.000
_cell.length_c   1.000
_cell.angle_alpha   90.00
_cell.angle_beta   90.00
_cell.angle_gamma   90.00
#
_symmetry.space_group_name_H-M   'P 1'
#
loop_
_entity.id
_entity.type
_entity.pdbx_description
1 polymer ?
#
loop_
_entity_poly.entity_id
_entity_poly.type
_entity_poly.pdbx_seq_one_letter_code
_entity_poly.pdbx_strand_id
1 'polypeptide(L)' 'EQEVPQIVMQGFESSAYASDKVQSIYTLLNANGTFYLFKVSHNGQDETITFDVFGNIV' A
#
# COMPACT_ATOMS: atom_id res chain seq x y z
N GLU A 1 -8.50 -13.01 1.44
CA GLU A 1 -8.61 -11.59 1.75
C GLU A 1 -7.44 -11.14 2.62
N GLN A 2 -6.81 -10.06 2.22
CA GLN A 2 -5.64 -9.54 2.93
C GLN A 2 -6.08 -8.72 4.13
N GLU A 3 -5.40 -8.93 5.24
CA GLU A 3 -5.57 -8.07 6.40
C GLU A 3 -4.42 -7.09 6.43
N VAL A 4 -4.76 -5.81 6.41
CA VAL A 4 -3.78 -4.75 6.44
C VAL A 4 -4.00 -3.96 7.72
N PRO A 5 -2.93 -3.69 8.50
CA PRO A 5 -3.09 -2.90 9.72
C PRO A 5 -3.77 -1.56 9.42
N GLN A 6 -4.59 -1.11 10.36
CA GLN A 6 -5.34 0.13 10.15
C GLN A 6 -4.41 1.31 9.93
N ILE A 7 -3.26 1.33 10.60
CA ILE A 7 -2.32 2.44 10.43
C ILE A 7 -1.78 2.50 9.00
N VAL A 8 -1.61 1.34 8.35
CA VAL A 8 -1.17 1.30 6.97
C VAL A 8 -2.29 1.81 6.05
N MET A 9 -3.54 1.41 6.32
CA MET A 9 -4.68 1.91 5.55
C MET A 9 -4.81 3.42 5.70
N GLN A 10 -4.58 3.95 6.89
CA GLN A 10 -4.62 5.39 7.11
C GLN A 10 -3.52 6.08 6.32
N GLY A 11 -2.33 5.47 6.24
CA GLY A 11 -1.26 6.01 5.43
C GLY A 11 -1.64 6.07 3.97
N PHE A 12 -2.28 5.00 3.46
CA PHE A 12 -2.75 4.99 2.09
C PHE A 12 -3.79 6.09 1.85
N GLU A 13 -4.73 6.22 2.78
CA GLU A 13 -5.80 7.21 2.64
C GLU A 13 -5.28 8.64 2.70
N SER A 14 -4.12 8.86 3.29
CA SER A 14 -3.48 10.17 3.34
C SER A 14 -2.56 10.43 2.16
N SER A 15 -2.38 9.44 1.29
CA SER A 15 -1.45 9.56 0.18
C SER A 15 -2.14 10.16 -1.04
N ALA A 16 -1.34 10.47 -2.05
CA ALA A 16 -1.87 10.97 -3.32
C ALA A 16 -2.66 9.90 -4.07
N TYR A 17 -2.57 8.65 -3.63
CA TYR A 17 -3.23 7.52 -4.28
C TYR A 17 -4.54 7.12 -3.60
N ALA A 18 -4.99 7.90 -2.63
CA ALA A 18 -6.13 7.50 -1.79
C ALA A 18 -7.41 7.31 -2.60
N SER A 19 -7.57 8.07 -3.67
CA SER A 19 -8.76 7.97 -4.51
C SER A 19 -8.61 6.98 -5.65
N ASP A 20 -7.44 6.35 -5.79
CA ASP A 20 -7.20 5.40 -6.85
C ASP A 20 -7.83 4.06 -6.50
N LYS A 21 -8.16 3.29 -7.53
CA LYS A 21 -8.73 1.97 -7.33
C LYS A 21 -7.61 0.99 -6.96
N VAL A 22 -7.75 0.37 -5.81
CA VAL A 22 -6.80 -0.66 -5.37
C VAL A 22 -7.14 -1.96 -6.08
N GLN A 23 -6.19 -2.49 -6.84
CA GLN A 23 -6.38 -3.75 -7.55
C GLN A 23 -5.95 -4.94 -6.69
N SER A 24 -4.84 -4.78 -5.97
CA SER A 24 -4.28 -5.87 -5.17
C SER A 24 -3.47 -5.28 -4.03
N ILE A 25 -3.35 -6.07 -2.95
CA ILE A 25 -2.50 -5.71 -1.82
C ILE A 25 -1.66 -6.94 -1.53
N TYR A 26 -0.35 -6.77 -1.43
CA TYR A 26 0.59 -7.85 -1.14
C TYR A 26 1.33 -7.53 0.14
N THR A 27 1.66 -8.59 0.87
CA THR A 27 2.53 -8.47 2.03
C THR A 27 3.89 -9.01 1.65
N LEU A 28 4.94 -8.22 1.88
CA LEU A 28 6.32 -8.61 1.61
C LEU A 28 7.07 -8.71 2.92
N LEU A 29 7.67 -9.87 3.15
CA LEU A 29 8.51 -10.09 4.33
C LEU A 29 9.95 -10.26 3.86
N ASN A 30 10.86 -9.50 4.47
CA ASN A 30 12.28 -9.65 4.17
C ASN A 30 13.10 -9.32 5.41
N ALA A 31 14.43 -9.29 5.24
CA ALA A 31 15.32 -9.06 6.37
C ALA A 31 15.16 -7.68 6.99
N ASN A 32 14.62 -6.73 6.25
CA ASN A 32 14.40 -5.37 6.73
C ASN A 32 13.04 -5.18 7.40
N GLY A 33 12.19 -6.21 7.36
CA GLY A 33 10.90 -6.15 8.03
C GLY A 33 9.75 -6.49 7.11
N THR A 34 8.58 -6.01 7.48
CA THR A 34 7.33 -6.28 6.77
C THR A 34 6.92 -5.03 6.00
N PHE A 35 6.51 -5.23 4.75
CA PHE A 35 6.06 -4.13 3.91
C PHE A 35 4.75 -4.53 3.24
N TYR A 36 3.95 -3.55 2.90
CA TYR A 36 2.67 -3.75 2.23
C TYR A 36 2.70 -3.03 0.90
N LEU A 37 2.45 -3.77 -0.18
CA LEU A 37 2.49 -3.24 -1.53
C LEU A 37 1.08 -3.12 -2.05
N PHE A 38 0.68 -1.90 -2.37
CA PHE A 38 -0.65 -1.62 -2.92
C PHE A 38 -0.50 -1.42 -4.41
N LYS A 39 -1.15 -2.28 -5.18
CA LYS A 39 -1.19 -2.10 -6.63
C LYS A 39 -2.48 -1.38 -6.96
N VAL A 40 -2.34 -0.19 -7.53
CA VAL A 40 -3.48 0.67 -7.83
C VAL A 40 -3.47 1.05 -9.29
N SER A 41 -4.64 1.49 -9.77
CA SER A 41 -4.77 2.07 -11.11
C SER A 41 -4.82 3.58 -10.95
N HIS A 42 -3.80 4.27 -11.45
CA HIS A 42 -3.66 5.71 -11.31
C HIS A 42 -3.55 6.32 -12.71
N ASN A 43 -4.55 7.14 -13.07
CA ASN A 43 -4.60 7.79 -14.38
C ASN A 43 -4.47 6.80 -15.53
N GLY A 44 -5.08 5.62 -15.38
CA GLY A 44 -5.07 4.60 -16.40
C GLY A 44 -3.81 3.76 -16.43
N GLN A 45 -2.91 3.93 -15.46
CA GLN A 45 -1.67 3.17 -15.39
C GLN A 45 -1.61 2.44 -14.06
N ASP A 46 -0.99 1.26 -14.09
CA ASP A 46 -0.77 0.49 -12.88
C ASP A 46 0.44 1.05 -12.14
N GLU A 47 0.25 1.32 -10.85
CA GLU A 47 1.31 1.80 -9.99
C GLU A 47 1.37 0.92 -8.75
N THR A 48 2.57 0.73 -8.23
CA THR A 48 2.75 -0.02 -7.00
C THR A 48 3.35 0.90 -5.95
N ILE A 49 2.68 1.00 -4.80
CA ILE A 49 3.14 1.82 -3.69
C ILE A 49 3.50 0.89 -2.55
N THR A 50 4.68 1.09 -1.97
CA THR A 50 5.15 0.28 -0.86
C THR A 50 5.01 1.07 0.42
N PHE A 51 4.36 0.45 1.42
CA PHE A 51 4.20 1.04 2.74
C PHE A 51 4.91 0.18 3.77
N ASP A 52 5.48 0.82 4.78
CA ASP A 52 6.00 0.07 5.93
C ASP A 52 4.85 -0.19 6.91
N VAL A 53 5.18 -0.83 8.06
CA VAL A 53 4.15 -1.19 9.03
C VAL A 53 3.56 0.01 9.74
N PHE A 54 4.17 1.18 9.59
CA PHE A 54 3.67 2.42 10.19
C PHE A 54 2.86 3.25 9.20
N GLY A 55 2.67 2.76 7.97
CA GLY A 55 1.88 3.48 6.99
C GLY A 55 2.64 4.55 6.24
N ASN A 56 3.96 4.52 6.29
CA ASN A 56 4.79 5.47 5.56
C ASN A 56 5.19 4.88 4.21
N ILE A 57 5.22 5.73 3.19
CA ILE A 57 5.70 5.31 1.87
C ILE A 57 7.21 5.20 1.91
N VAL A 58 7.71 4.09 1.46
CA VAL A 58 9.15 3.84 1.43
C VAL A 58 9.66 3.69 0.01
#